data_e690888c29424885893473cb01842615
#
_entry.id   e690888c29424885893473cb01842615
#
_cell.length_a   1.000
_cell.length_b   1.000
_cell.length_c   1.000
_cell.angle_alpha   90.00
_cell.angle_beta   90.00
_cell.angle_gamma   90.00
#
_symmetry.space_group_name_H-M   'P 1'
#
loop_
_entity.id
_entity.type
_entity.pdbx_description
1 polymer ?
#
loop_
_entity_poly.entity_id
_entity_poly.type
_entity_poly.pdbx_seq_one_letter_code
_entity_poly.pdbx_strand_id
1 'polypeptide(L)'
;MTRQEIEDSKNMLASLILDREAKLKEHDYVSAKIADGRATAEEYADVIAAKNKWALEVNVAKTEMARLDGITPEDEGIEIGLGEEQ
;
A
#
# COMPACT_ATOMS: atom_id res chain seq x y z
N MET A 1 -5.55 4.40 19.07
CA MET A 1 -5.72 5.33 17.93
C MET A 1 -7.15 5.85 17.87
N THR A 2 -7.30 7.12 17.57
CA THR A 2 -8.64 7.68 17.34
C THR A 2 -9.11 7.34 15.92
N ARG A 3 -10.41 7.55 15.69
CA ARG A 3 -10.99 7.33 14.36
C ARG A 3 -10.27 8.16 13.29
N GLN A 4 -9.98 9.42 13.61
CA GLN A 4 -9.30 10.32 12.69
C GLN A 4 -7.88 9.84 12.38
N GLU A 5 -7.17 9.37 13.36
CA GLU A 5 -5.82 8.83 13.18
C GLU A 5 -5.85 7.60 12.27
N ILE A 6 -6.83 6.73 12.46
CA ILE A 6 -6.99 5.53 11.63
C ILE A 6 -7.30 5.93 10.19
N GLU A 7 -8.22 6.87 9.98
CA GLU A 7 -8.56 7.35 8.64
C GLU A 7 -7.38 8.00 7.94
N ASP A 8 -6.64 8.85 8.65
CA ASP A 8 -5.47 9.51 8.09
C ASP A 8 -4.40 8.50 7.68
N SER A 9 -4.18 7.49 8.52
CA SER A 9 -3.23 6.42 8.21
C SER A 9 -3.68 5.61 7.01
N LYS A 10 -4.95 5.26 6.92
CA LYS A 10 -5.49 4.52 5.77
C LYS A 10 -5.38 5.33 4.49
N ASN A 11 -5.67 6.63 4.54
CA ASN A 11 -5.57 7.50 3.38
C ASN A 11 -4.14 7.60 2.88
N MET A 12 -3.18 7.71 3.80
CA MET A 12 -1.77 7.75 3.46
C MET A 12 -1.32 6.44 2.80
N LEU A 13 -1.74 5.31 3.36
CA LEU A 13 -1.42 3.99 2.81
C LEU A 13 -2.07 3.77 1.45
N ALA A 14 -3.31 4.21 1.28
CA ALA A 14 -3.99 4.12 -0.01
C ALA A 14 -3.27 4.93 -1.08
N SER A 15 -2.81 6.12 -0.75
CA SER A 15 -2.03 6.97 -1.66
C SER A 15 -0.70 6.31 -2.02
N LEU A 16 -0.04 5.70 -1.06
CA LEU A 16 1.21 4.98 -1.28
C LEU A 16 0.98 3.81 -2.25
N ILE A 17 -0.06 3.03 -2.03
CA ILE A 17 -0.41 1.88 -2.87
C ILE A 17 -0.65 2.34 -4.30
N LEU A 18 -1.46 3.38 -4.50
CA LEU A 18 -1.76 3.91 -5.82
C LEU A 18 -0.48 4.38 -6.53
N ASP A 19 0.37 5.10 -5.83
CA ASP A 19 1.63 5.59 -6.39
C ASP A 19 2.54 4.45 -6.82
N ARG A 20 2.70 3.44 -5.97
CA ARG A 20 3.57 2.31 -6.26
C ARG A 20 3.01 1.40 -7.35
N GLU A 21 1.70 1.21 -7.38
CA GLU A 21 1.06 0.43 -8.43
C GLU A 21 1.17 1.11 -9.79
N ALA A 22 1.04 2.43 -9.81
CA ALA A 22 1.24 3.21 -11.04
C ALA A 22 2.67 3.07 -11.55
N LYS A 23 3.65 3.14 -10.66
CA LYS A 23 5.06 2.96 -11.02
C LYS A 23 5.34 1.56 -11.55
N LEU A 24 4.76 0.54 -10.92
CA LEU A 24 4.90 -0.84 -11.39
C LEU A 24 4.33 -0.99 -12.79
N LYS A 25 3.17 -0.41 -13.05
CA LYS A 25 2.53 -0.45 -14.36
C LYS A 25 3.36 0.25 -15.43
N GLU A 26 3.93 1.40 -15.10
CA GLU A 26 4.79 2.14 -16.03
C GLU A 26 6.01 1.33 -16.45
N HIS A 27 6.49 0.43 -15.60
CA HIS A 27 7.69 -0.35 -15.85
C HIS A 27 7.40 -1.79 -16.29
N ASP A 28 6.16 -2.13 -16.58
CA ASP A 28 5.80 -3.47 -17.07
C ASP A 28 6.49 -3.81 -18.41
N TYR A 29 6.81 -2.80 -19.21
CA TYR A 29 7.52 -3.00 -20.48
C TYR A 29 8.86 -3.70 -20.31
N VAL A 30 9.50 -3.55 -19.14
CA VAL A 30 10.80 -4.18 -18.88
C VAL A 30 10.67 -5.70 -18.91
N SER A 31 9.65 -6.23 -18.23
CA SER A 31 9.40 -7.68 -18.23
C SER A 31 9.10 -8.19 -19.63
N ALA A 32 8.31 -7.43 -20.41
CA ALA A 32 7.98 -7.79 -21.79
C ALA A 32 9.22 -7.82 -22.67
N LYS A 33 10.10 -6.82 -22.55
CA LYS A 33 11.33 -6.78 -23.32
C LYS A 33 12.26 -7.93 -23.02
N ILE A 34 12.38 -8.31 -21.76
CA ILE A 34 13.22 -9.44 -21.35
C ILE A 34 12.62 -10.73 -21.86
N ALA A 35 11.31 -10.91 -21.76
CA ALA A 35 10.62 -12.11 -22.24
C ALA A 35 10.76 -12.26 -23.76
N ASP A 36 10.74 -11.14 -24.50
CA ASP A 36 10.90 -11.15 -25.96
C ASP A 36 12.34 -11.30 -26.42
N GLY A 37 13.30 -11.32 -25.53
CA GLY A 37 14.71 -11.40 -25.86
C GLY A 37 15.31 -10.10 -26.38
N ARG A 38 14.60 -8.96 -26.23
CA ARG A 38 15.08 -7.65 -26.68
C ARG A 38 16.02 -6.99 -25.69
N ALA A 39 15.99 -7.46 -24.43
CA ALA A 39 16.80 -6.91 -23.37
C ALA A 39 17.17 -8.03 -22.41
N THR A 40 18.19 -7.80 -21.59
CA THR A 40 18.59 -8.76 -20.56
C THR A 40 18.21 -8.22 -19.20
N ALA A 41 18.11 -9.13 -18.21
CA ALA A 41 17.86 -8.73 -16.83
C ALA A 41 18.97 -7.80 -16.31
N GLU A 42 20.19 -7.98 -16.78
CA GLU A 42 21.32 -7.15 -16.38
C GLU A 42 21.19 -5.70 -16.79
N GLU A 43 20.66 -5.45 -18.00
CA GLU A 43 20.44 -4.10 -18.51
C GLU A 43 19.45 -3.31 -17.65
N TYR A 44 18.49 -4.02 -17.07
CA TYR A 44 17.44 -3.41 -16.26
C TYR A 44 17.53 -3.78 -14.78
N ALA A 45 18.71 -4.18 -14.32
CA ALA A 45 18.89 -4.61 -12.94
C ALA A 45 18.37 -3.59 -11.92
N ASP A 46 18.65 -2.32 -12.14
CA ASP A 46 18.20 -1.24 -11.25
C ASP A 46 16.67 -1.11 -11.25
N VAL A 47 16.06 -1.22 -12.43
CA VAL A 47 14.60 -1.15 -12.57
C VAL A 47 13.94 -2.35 -11.92
N ILE A 48 14.50 -3.54 -12.12
CA ILE A 48 13.97 -4.77 -11.52
C ILE A 48 14.03 -4.69 -10.00
N ALA A 49 15.15 -4.20 -9.46
CA ALA A 49 15.30 -4.00 -8.01
C ALA A 49 14.26 -3.00 -7.49
N ALA A 50 14.03 -1.91 -8.21
CA ALA A 50 13.04 -0.91 -7.84
C ALA A 50 11.62 -1.50 -7.88
N LYS A 51 11.30 -2.29 -8.92
CA LYS A 51 9.99 -2.96 -9.02
C LYS A 51 9.75 -3.89 -7.85
N ASN A 52 10.74 -4.68 -7.47
CA ASN A 52 10.64 -5.59 -6.34
C ASN A 52 10.40 -4.82 -5.04
N LYS A 53 11.08 -3.70 -4.87
CA LYS A 53 10.90 -2.82 -3.72
C LYS A 53 9.48 -2.26 -3.68
N TRP A 54 8.98 -1.75 -4.81
CA TRP A 54 7.64 -1.19 -4.88
C TRP A 54 6.57 -2.24 -4.61
N ALA A 55 6.74 -3.45 -5.13
CA ALA A 55 5.82 -4.56 -4.86
C ALA A 55 5.79 -4.91 -3.37
N LEU A 56 6.95 -4.93 -2.73
CA LEU A 56 7.03 -5.17 -1.30
C LEU A 56 6.35 -4.07 -0.51
N GLU A 57 6.57 -2.80 -0.88
CA GLU A 57 5.95 -1.66 -0.23
C GLU A 57 4.42 -1.74 -0.33
N VAL A 58 3.89 -2.13 -1.48
CA VAL A 58 2.45 -2.32 -1.66
C VAL A 58 1.92 -3.41 -0.74
N ASN A 59 2.61 -4.55 -0.67
CA ASN A 59 2.19 -5.65 0.18
C ASN A 59 2.21 -5.26 1.66
N VAL A 60 3.24 -4.58 2.10
CA VAL A 60 3.34 -4.09 3.48
C VAL A 60 2.23 -3.09 3.78
N ALA A 61 1.95 -2.17 2.86
CA ALA A 61 0.89 -1.19 3.02
C ALA A 61 -0.49 -1.85 3.10
N LYS A 62 -0.76 -2.84 2.27
CA LYS A 62 -2.03 -3.60 2.30
C LYS A 62 -2.20 -4.35 3.62
N THR A 63 -1.13 -4.96 4.11
CA THR A 63 -1.14 -5.66 5.39
C THR A 63 -1.44 -4.69 6.52
N GLU A 64 -0.82 -3.52 6.50
CA GLU A 64 -1.04 -2.48 7.50
C GLU A 64 -2.47 -1.94 7.46
N MET A 65 -3.04 -1.76 6.28
CA MET A 65 -4.44 -1.35 6.14
C MET A 65 -5.38 -2.39 6.75
N ALA A 66 -5.12 -3.66 6.51
CA ALA A 66 -5.91 -4.75 7.10
C ALA A 66 -5.81 -4.73 8.63
N ARG A 67 -4.63 -4.45 9.17
CA ARG A 67 -4.42 -4.33 10.61
C ARG A 67 -5.25 -3.17 11.17
N LEU A 68 -5.24 -2.03 10.48
CA LEU A 68 -6.00 -0.86 10.91
C LEU A 68 -7.50 -1.11 10.89
N ASP A 69 -7.99 -1.89 9.95
CA ASP A 69 -9.39 -2.27 9.87
C ASP A 69 -9.86 -3.05 11.09
N GLY A 70 -8.95 -3.75 11.75
CA GLY A 70 -9.26 -4.52 12.95
C GLY A 70 -9.16 -3.73 14.26
N ILE A 71 -8.72 -2.46 14.20
CA ILE A 71 -8.57 -1.62 15.38
C ILE A 71 -9.88 -0.90 15.70
N THR A 72 -10.31 -0.99 16.96
CA THR A 72 -11.46 -0.22 17.43
C THR A 72 -10.96 1.18 17.85
N PRO A 73 -11.49 2.25 17.23
CA PRO A 73 -11.08 3.61 17.62
C PRO A 73 -11.45 3.93 19.05
N GLU A 74 -10.58 4.64 19.74
CA GLU A 74 -10.80 5.05 21.13
C GLU A 74 -12.02 5.95 21.27
N ASP A 75 -12.18 6.90 20.33
CA ASP A 75 -13.30 7.82 20.33
C ASP A 75 -14.62 7.14 19.97
N GLU A 76 -14.56 6.08 19.17
CA GLU A 76 -15.75 5.29 18.88
C GLU A 76 -16.24 4.57 20.11
N GLY A 77 -15.32 4.01 20.91
CA GLY A 77 -15.67 3.40 22.18
C GLY A 77 -16.35 4.37 23.12
N ILE A 78 -15.85 5.60 23.17
CA ILE A 78 -16.43 6.67 23.98
C ILE A 78 -17.82 7.04 23.48
N GLU A 79 -17.98 7.18 22.18
CA GLU A 79 -19.27 7.51 21.56
C GLU A 79 -20.33 6.45 21.84
N ILE A 80 -19.95 5.19 21.80
CA ILE A 80 -20.86 4.08 22.08
C ILE A 80 -21.34 4.15 23.52
N GLY A 81 -20.42 4.41 24.45
CA GLY A 81 -20.75 4.56 25.85
C GLY A 81 -21.75 5.69 26.10
N LEU A 82 -21.53 6.82 25.46
CA LEU A 82 -22.45 7.95 25.57
C LEU A 82 -23.81 7.64 24.95
N GLY A 83 -23.81 6.95 23.83
CA GLY A 83 -25.04 6.58 23.17
C GLY A 83 -25.89 5.64 23.99
N GLU A 84 -25.29 4.74 24.69
CA GLU A 84 -26.00 3.79 25.55
C GLU A 84 -26.69 4.43 26.71
N GLU A 85 -26.15 5.50 27.23
CA GLU A 85 -26.70 6.23 28.36
C GLU A 85 -27.97 6.97 28.01
N GLN A 86 -28.23 7.14 26.78
CA GLN A 86 -29.42 7.81 26.32
C GLN A 86 -30.62 6.86 26.29
#